data_987a393dc840ee78046a60e99dd76d08
#
_entry.id   987a393dc840ee78046a60e99dd76d08
#
_cell.length_a   1.000
_cell.length_b   1.000
_cell.length_c   1.000
_cell.angle_alpha   90.00
_cell.angle_beta   90.00
_cell.angle_gamma   90.00
#
_symmetry.space_group_name_H-M   'P 1'
#
loop_
_entity.id
_entity.type
_entity.pdbx_description
1 polymer ?
#
loop_
_entity_poly.entity_id
_entity_poly.type
_entity_poly.pdbx_seq_one_letter_code
_entity_poly.pdbx_strand_id
1 'polypeptide(L)'
;VWSQPLDALEKRMAASEEDFIKELQVISGDKLGVIEKVGMRISFPILQRLADSPMPLQRVFLVGDALRAVHPLAGLGVNLGIEDVRSLADLMKSGPQPSRMEIRNYVNARRLKSLSAIKLMSAIRQSYRAKSFIPVIGKKSVLSAVNSSTMLKNLMIGYASGL
;
A
#
# COMPACT_ATOMS: atom_id res chain seq x y z
N VAL A 1 -9.83 4.90 8.84
CA VAL A 1 -10.04 4.43 7.46
C VAL A 1 -10.45 2.96 7.51
N TRP A 2 -11.54 2.62 6.84
CA TRP A 2 -12.09 1.28 6.82
C TRP A 2 -12.24 0.78 5.39
N SER A 3 -11.37 -0.12 4.95
CA SER A 3 -11.39 -0.70 3.61
C SER A 3 -12.30 -1.94 3.58
N GLN A 4 -13.23 -1.99 2.63
CA GLN A 4 -14.23 -3.05 2.56
C GLN A 4 -14.70 -3.30 1.11
N PRO A 5 -15.36 -4.44 0.83
CA PRO A 5 -16.01 -4.68 -0.45
C PRO A 5 -17.15 -3.69 -0.72
N LEU A 6 -17.50 -3.48 -1.98
CA LEU A 6 -18.48 -2.49 -2.40
C LEU A 6 -19.88 -2.76 -1.84
N ASP A 7 -20.31 -4.02 -1.86
CA ASP A 7 -21.60 -4.47 -1.32
C ASP A 7 -21.76 -4.13 0.18
N ALA A 8 -20.69 -4.35 0.96
CA ALA A 8 -20.67 -4.00 2.37
C ALA A 8 -20.63 -2.48 2.59
N LEU A 9 -19.98 -1.75 1.68
CA LEU A 9 -19.91 -0.29 1.71
C LEU A 9 -21.29 0.34 1.55
N GLU A 10 -22.05 -0.06 0.53
CA GLU A 10 -23.38 0.48 0.25
C GLU A 10 -24.31 0.33 1.46
N LYS A 11 -24.33 -0.85 2.06
CA LYS A 11 -25.09 -1.13 3.27
C LYS A 11 -24.71 -0.19 4.44
N ARG A 12 -23.41 0.04 4.67
CA ARG A 12 -22.92 0.88 5.77
C ARG A 12 -23.12 2.37 5.51
N MET A 13 -23.05 2.80 4.26
CA MET A 13 -23.35 4.19 3.91
C MET A 13 -24.83 4.52 4.10
N ALA A 14 -25.73 3.56 3.86
CA ALA A 14 -27.16 3.69 4.04
C ALA A 14 -27.65 3.49 5.49
N ALA A 15 -26.81 2.91 6.36
CA ALA A 15 -27.19 2.63 7.76
C ALA A 15 -27.44 3.91 8.56
N SER A 16 -28.32 3.83 9.56
CA SER A 16 -28.51 4.91 10.54
C SER A 16 -27.21 5.23 11.29
N GLU A 17 -27.11 6.38 11.92
CA GLU A 17 -25.94 6.72 12.75
C GLU A 17 -25.80 5.72 13.91
N GLU A 18 -26.89 5.36 14.55
CA GLU A 18 -26.90 4.41 15.67
C GLU A 18 -26.41 3.02 15.27
N ASP A 19 -26.88 2.48 14.14
CA ASP A 19 -26.47 1.16 13.67
C ASP A 19 -25.02 1.15 13.22
N PHE A 20 -24.56 2.23 12.62
CA PHE A 20 -23.17 2.38 12.23
C PHE A 20 -22.25 2.46 13.46
N ILE A 21 -22.63 3.20 14.51
CA ILE A 21 -21.89 3.27 15.78
C ILE A 21 -21.83 1.89 16.43
N LYS A 22 -22.94 1.14 16.50
CA LYS A 22 -22.95 -0.22 17.05
C LYS A 22 -21.98 -1.14 16.31
N GLU A 23 -22.01 -1.13 14.97
CA GLU A 23 -21.11 -1.95 14.17
C GLU A 23 -19.65 -1.54 14.36
N LEU A 24 -19.38 -0.24 14.42
CA LEU A 24 -18.03 0.30 14.63
C LEU A 24 -17.48 -0.06 16.01
N GLN A 25 -18.33 0.01 17.06
CA GLN A 25 -17.99 -0.39 18.42
C GLN A 25 -17.57 -1.87 18.48
N VAL A 26 -18.37 -2.76 17.87
CA VAL A 26 -18.06 -4.20 17.81
C VAL A 26 -16.73 -4.46 17.10
N ILE A 27 -16.49 -3.79 15.96
CA ILE A 27 -15.29 -4.02 15.16
C ILE A 27 -14.04 -3.44 15.82
N SER A 28 -14.17 -2.33 16.54
CA SER A 28 -13.05 -1.74 17.30
C SER A 28 -12.65 -2.59 18.52
N GLY A 29 -13.49 -3.52 18.92
CA GLY A 29 -13.26 -4.38 20.10
C GLY A 29 -13.07 -3.56 21.36
N ASP A 30 -13.85 -2.51 21.52
CA ASP A 30 -13.86 -1.57 22.64
C ASP A 30 -12.54 -0.84 22.92
N LYS A 31 -11.57 -0.95 22.01
CA LYS A 31 -10.25 -0.31 22.16
C LYS A 31 -10.29 1.21 22.08
N LEU A 32 -11.36 1.76 21.53
CA LEU A 32 -11.57 3.20 21.38
C LEU A 32 -12.45 3.80 22.49
N GLY A 33 -12.88 2.99 23.47
CA GLY A 33 -13.89 3.38 24.43
C GLY A 33 -15.28 3.48 23.79
N VAL A 34 -16.23 4.18 24.43
CA VAL A 34 -17.58 4.36 23.91
C VAL A 34 -17.57 5.39 22.78
N ILE A 35 -18.11 5.01 21.62
CA ILE A 35 -18.26 5.90 20.47
C ILE A 35 -19.62 6.58 20.58
N GLU A 36 -19.63 7.87 20.91
CA GLU A 36 -20.86 8.64 21.14
C GLU A 36 -21.43 9.22 19.84
N LYS A 37 -20.55 9.60 18.90
CA LYS A 37 -20.96 10.27 17.66
C LYS A 37 -20.04 9.93 16.50
N VAL A 38 -20.60 9.87 15.29
CA VAL A 38 -19.87 9.73 14.04
C VAL A 38 -20.13 10.94 13.16
N GLY A 39 -19.06 11.52 12.62
CA GLY A 39 -19.17 12.62 11.67
C GLY A 39 -19.59 12.16 10.27
N MET A 40 -19.42 13.02 9.30
CA MET A 40 -19.75 12.74 7.91
C MET A 40 -18.98 11.51 7.41
N ARG A 41 -19.70 10.55 6.85
CA ARG A 41 -19.12 9.35 6.21
C ARG A 41 -18.82 9.67 4.75
N ILE A 42 -17.60 9.43 4.34
CA ILE A 42 -17.15 9.61 2.96
C ILE A 42 -16.58 8.30 2.46
N SER A 43 -16.90 7.94 1.24
CA SER A 43 -16.35 6.76 0.58
C SER A 43 -15.65 7.13 -0.72
N PHE A 44 -14.59 6.43 -1.04
CA PHE A 44 -13.89 6.53 -2.31
C PHE A 44 -13.31 5.19 -2.72
N PRO A 45 -13.25 4.89 -4.03
CA PRO A 45 -12.70 3.64 -4.51
C PRO A 45 -11.18 3.62 -4.33
N ILE A 46 -10.67 2.53 -3.77
CA ILE A 46 -9.23 2.28 -3.70
C ILE A 46 -8.83 1.56 -4.99
N LEU A 47 -8.23 2.30 -5.91
CA LEU A 47 -7.76 1.79 -7.20
C LEU A 47 -6.27 1.52 -7.14
N GLN A 48 -5.87 0.35 -7.58
CA GLN A 48 -4.47 -0.01 -7.77
C GLN A 48 -4.12 0.15 -9.24
N ARG A 49 -3.12 0.98 -9.52
CA ARG A 49 -2.71 1.33 -10.89
C ARG A 49 -1.20 1.32 -11.00
N LEU A 50 -0.70 1.03 -12.18
CA LEU A 50 0.72 1.14 -12.55
C LEU A 50 0.77 1.66 -13.98
N ALA A 51 1.54 2.71 -14.21
CA ALA A 51 1.85 3.16 -15.55
C ALA A 51 2.70 2.13 -16.30
N ASP A 52 2.52 2.02 -17.60
CA ASP A 52 3.25 1.06 -18.44
C ASP A 52 4.76 1.29 -18.40
N SER A 53 5.18 2.54 -18.24
CA SER A 53 6.57 2.92 -18.12
C SER A 53 6.77 4.06 -17.13
N PRO A 54 7.84 4.03 -16.30
CA PRO A 54 8.28 5.21 -15.53
C PRO A 54 8.69 6.39 -16.40
N MET A 55 9.00 6.17 -17.67
CA MET A 55 9.33 7.18 -18.67
C MET A 55 8.48 6.93 -19.92
N PRO A 56 7.21 7.41 -19.95
CA PRO A 56 6.29 7.13 -21.05
C PRO A 56 6.65 7.89 -22.35
N LEU A 57 7.31 9.02 -22.23
CA LEU A 57 7.78 9.83 -23.32
C LEU A 57 9.22 10.28 -23.07
N GLN A 58 9.93 10.62 -24.13
CA GLN A 58 11.29 11.13 -23.99
C GLN A 58 11.31 12.35 -23.06
N ARG A 59 12.18 12.33 -22.05
CA ARG A 59 12.35 13.41 -21.04
C ARG A 59 11.15 13.63 -20.10
N VAL A 60 10.16 12.72 -20.08
CA VAL A 60 9.03 12.76 -19.14
C VAL A 60 9.15 11.60 -18.17
N PHE A 61 9.34 11.90 -16.89
CA PHE A 61 9.47 10.89 -15.83
C PHE A 61 8.26 10.93 -14.91
N LEU A 62 7.67 9.78 -14.66
CA LEU A 62 6.58 9.60 -13.69
C LEU A 62 7.16 9.18 -12.35
N VAL A 63 6.69 9.82 -11.27
CA VAL A 63 7.10 9.52 -9.89
C VAL A 63 5.86 9.47 -8.98
N GLY A 64 5.98 8.79 -7.84
CA GLY A 64 4.90 8.70 -6.86
C GLY A 64 3.61 8.12 -7.44
N ASP A 65 2.48 8.75 -7.13
CA ASP A 65 1.16 8.28 -7.55
C ASP A 65 0.91 8.41 -9.05
N ALA A 66 1.63 9.31 -9.74
CA ALA A 66 1.61 9.36 -11.20
C ALA A 66 2.21 8.11 -11.85
N LEU A 67 3.22 7.49 -11.22
CA LEU A 67 3.81 6.24 -11.65
C LEU A 67 2.95 5.05 -11.20
N ARG A 68 2.50 5.04 -9.94
CA ARG A 68 1.73 3.94 -9.37
C ARG A 68 0.85 4.37 -8.19
N ALA A 69 -0.36 3.90 -8.17
CA ALA A 69 -1.20 3.93 -6.98
C ALA A 69 -1.24 2.54 -6.36
N VAL A 70 -0.76 2.42 -5.13
CA VAL A 70 -0.77 1.17 -4.36
C VAL A 70 -1.84 1.20 -3.28
N HIS A 71 -2.31 0.02 -2.88
CA HIS A 71 -3.28 -0.08 -1.80
C HIS A 71 -2.67 0.46 -0.48
N PRO A 72 -3.38 1.31 0.29
CA PRO A 72 -2.82 2.00 1.46
C PRO A 72 -2.59 1.12 2.70
N LEU A 73 -2.72 -0.21 2.58
CA LEU A 73 -2.60 -1.17 3.70
C LEU A 73 -1.34 -1.02 4.54
N ALA A 74 -0.23 -0.61 3.96
CA ALA A 74 1.05 -0.49 4.65
C ALA A 74 1.61 0.93 4.66
N GLY A 75 0.86 1.94 4.22
CA GLY A 75 1.33 3.33 4.17
C GLY A 75 2.54 3.57 3.26
N LEU A 76 2.84 2.66 2.33
CA LEU A 76 4.06 2.69 1.51
C LEU A 76 4.06 3.72 0.38
N GLY A 77 2.90 4.31 0.03
CA GLY A 77 2.77 5.19 -1.14
C GLY A 77 3.77 6.36 -1.12
N VAL A 78 3.81 7.09 -0.02
CA VAL A 78 4.71 8.25 0.16
C VAL A 78 6.18 7.82 0.10
N ASN A 79 6.55 6.76 0.81
CA ASN A 79 7.94 6.28 0.87
C ASN A 79 8.44 5.85 -0.52
N LEU A 80 7.60 5.13 -1.29
CA LEU A 80 7.91 4.78 -2.67
C LEU A 80 8.04 6.00 -3.57
N GLY A 81 7.21 7.03 -3.35
CA GLY A 81 7.31 8.30 -4.09
C GLY A 81 8.59 9.05 -3.78
N ILE A 82 9.00 9.12 -2.53
CA ILE A 82 10.28 9.73 -2.11
C ILE A 82 11.46 8.97 -2.72
N GLU A 83 11.40 7.64 -2.73
CA GLU A 83 12.44 6.81 -3.35
C GLU A 83 12.51 7.02 -4.87
N ASP A 84 11.37 7.22 -5.55
CA ASP A 84 11.37 7.59 -6.98
C ASP A 84 12.10 8.91 -7.22
N VAL A 85 11.79 9.93 -6.42
CA VAL A 85 12.43 11.25 -6.54
C VAL A 85 13.93 11.16 -6.28
N ARG A 86 14.37 10.44 -5.24
CA ARG A 86 15.80 10.21 -4.97
C ARG A 86 16.49 9.54 -6.16
N SER A 87 15.91 8.46 -6.67
CA SER A 87 16.47 7.73 -7.81
C SER A 87 16.53 8.57 -9.09
N LEU A 88 15.53 9.43 -9.30
CA LEU A 88 15.53 10.38 -10.41
C LEU A 88 16.61 11.46 -10.22
N ALA A 89 16.75 11.99 -9.02
CA ALA A 89 17.79 12.94 -8.69
C ALA A 89 19.20 12.33 -8.89
N ASP A 90 19.41 11.08 -8.50
CA ASP A 90 20.69 10.38 -8.72
C ASP A 90 20.96 10.18 -10.23
N LEU A 91 19.94 9.85 -11.02
CA LEU A 91 20.07 9.78 -12.48
C LEU A 91 20.50 11.13 -13.07
N MET A 92 19.97 12.24 -12.55
CA MET A 92 20.28 13.59 -13.04
C MET A 92 21.68 14.09 -12.60
N LYS A 93 22.29 13.51 -11.56
CA LYS A 93 23.67 13.81 -11.15
C LYS A 93 24.71 13.40 -12.20
N SER A 94 24.40 12.43 -13.04
CA SER A 94 25.27 12.00 -14.16
C SER A 94 25.41 13.08 -15.23
N GLY A 95 24.59 14.12 -15.19
CA GLY A 95 24.58 15.24 -16.13
C GLY A 95 23.18 15.55 -16.69
N PRO A 96 23.05 16.65 -17.42
CA PRO A 96 21.74 17.09 -17.97
C PRO A 96 21.17 16.16 -19.04
N GLN A 97 21.98 15.25 -19.54
CA GLN A 97 21.60 14.24 -20.53
C GLN A 97 22.15 12.87 -20.13
N PRO A 98 21.47 12.12 -19.25
CA PRO A 98 21.88 10.77 -18.91
C PRO A 98 21.97 9.88 -20.15
N SER A 99 22.90 8.94 -20.14
CA SER A 99 23.07 7.98 -21.23
C SER A 99 21.83 7.07 -21.36
N ARG A 100 21.66 6.47 -22.54
CA ARG A 100 20.57 5.49 -22.77
C ARG A 100 20.62 4.30 -21.79
N MET A 101 21.82 3.90 -21.39
CA MET A 101 22.01 2.81 -20.44
C MET A 101 21.53 3.20 -19.03
N GLU A 102 21.89 4.39 -18.56
CA GLU A 102 21.46 4.90 -17.25
C GLU A 102 19.94 5.05 -17.19
N ILE A 103 19.33 5.63 -18.23
CA ILE A 103 17.87 5.72 -18.35
C ILE A 103 17.23 4.33 -18.30
N ARG A 104 17.75 3.37 -19.07
CA ARG A 104 17.22 2.01 -19.09
C ARG A 104 17.30 1.35 -17.71
N ASN A 105 18.42 1.51 -17.02
CA ASN A 105 18.63 0.97 -15.69
C ASN A 105 17.64 1.58 -14.70
N TYR A 106 17.45 2.90 -14.72
CA TYR A 106 16.46 3.60 -13.93
C TYR A 106 15.05 3.07 -14.19
N VAL A 107 14.62 3.01 -15.44
CA VAL A 107 13.28 2.54 -15.83
C VAL A 107 13.04 1.12 -15.33
N ASN A 108 13.99 0.21 -15.52
CA ASN A 108 13.88 -1.18 -15.08
C ASN A 108 13.82 -1.29 -13.56
N ALA A 109 14.66 -0.56 -12.83
CA ALA A 109 14.68 -0.56 -11.39
C ALA A 109 13.35 -0.03 -10.80
N ARG A 110 12.83 1.08 -11.30
CA ARG A 110 11.56 1.65 -10.85
C ARG A 110 10.36 0.76 -11.17
N ARG A 111 10.35 0.15 -12.37
CA ARG A 111 9.31 -0.80 -12.75
C ARG A 111 9.32 -2.05 -11.85
N LEU A 112 10.49 -2.62 -11.60
CA LEU A 112 10.64 -3.80 -10.73
C LEU A 112 10.17 -3.47 -9.30
N LYS A 113 10.59 -2.34 -8.74
CA LYS A 113 10.19 -1.91 -7.40
C LYS A 113 8.66 -1.72 -7.30
N SER A 114 8.06 -1.08 -8.31
CA SER A 114 6.62 -0.86 -8.39
C SER A 114 5.84 -2.19 -8.44
N LEU A 115 6.25 -3.11 -9.31
CA LEU A 115 5.64 -4.44 -9.42
C LEU A 115 5.76 -5.24 -8.12
N SER A 116 6.93 -5.18 -7.46
CA SER A 116 7.16 -5.87 -6.19
C SER A 116 6.23 -5.33 -5.09
N ALA A 117 6.09 -4.01 -4.98
CA ALA A 117 5.18 -3.37 -4.03
C ALA A 117 3.73 -3.78 -4.29
N ILE A 118 3.28 -3.73 -5.54
CA ILE A 118 1.92 -4.12 -5.94
C ILE A 118 1.66 -5.60 -5.62
N LYS A 119 2.57 -6.50 -5.97
CA LYS A 119 2.43 -7.93 -5.69
C LYS A 119 2.39 -8.21 -4.19
N LEU A 120 3.25 -7.56 -3.41
CA LEU A 120 3.28 -7.69 -1.95
C LEU A 120 1.94 -7.25 -1.35
N MET A 121 1.43 -6.07 -1.70
CA MET A 121 0.15 -5.58 -1.20
C MET A 121 -1.01 -6.47 -1.62
N SER A 122 -0.99 -7.00 -2.84
CA SER A 122 -2.00 -7.94 -3.34
C SER A 122 -1.97 -9.25 -2.56
N ALA A 123 -0.79 -9.80 -2.27
CA ALA A 123 -0.62 -11.02 -1.48
C ALA A 123 -1.12 -10.83 -0.04
N ILE A 124 -0.77 -9.71 0.60
CA ILE A 124 -1.28 -9.37 1.94
C ILE A 124 -2.81 -9.29 1.91
N ARG A 125 -3.39 -8.51 0.98
CA ARG A 125 -4.83 -8.38 0.86
C ARG A 125 -5.51 -9.74 0.65
N GLN A 126 -4.96 -10.59 -0.21
CA GLN A 126 -5.50 -11.91 -0.49
C GLN A 126 -5.44 -12.83 0.72
N SER A 127 -4.37 -12.76 1.53
CA SER A 127 -4.25 -13.55 2.76
C SER A 127 -5.30 -13.18 3.81
N TYR A 128 -5.73 -11.91 3.86
CA TYR A 128 -6.81 -11.47 4.74
C TYR A 128 -8.21 -11.79 4.20
N ARG A 129 -8.40 -11.75 2.87
CA ARG A 129 -9.70 -12.07 2.24
C ARG A 129 -9.98 -13.55 2.13
N ALA A 130 -8.94 -14.37 2.02
CA ALA A 130 -9.12 -15.81 1.98
C ALA A 130 -9.77 -16.25 3.29
N LYS A 131 -11.04 -16.61 3.23
CA LYS A 131 -11.74 -17.45 4.24
C LYS A 131 -11.11 -18.85 4.27
N SER A 132 -9.92 -18.96 3.71
CA SER A 132 -9.24 -20.18 3.36
C SER A 132 -8.65 -20.87 4.59
N PHE A 133 -8.75 -22.12 4.56
CA PHE A 133 -8.33 -23.28 5.33
C PHE A 133 -6.89 -23.27 5.92
N ILE A 134 -6.18 -22.15 5.85
CA ILE A 134 -5.00 -21.96 6.69
C ILE A 134 -5.55 -21.63 8.08
N PRO A 135 -5.45 -22.56 9.03
CA PRO A 135 -5.97 -22.35 10.39
C PRO A 135 -5.46 -21.00 10.93
N VAL A 136 -6.25 -20.33 11.75
CA VAL A 136 -5.84 -19.11 12.48
C VAL A 136 -4.48 -19.33 13.17
N ILE A 137 -4.17 -20.56 13.54
CA ILE A 137 -2.89 -21.03 14.05
C ILE A 137 -1.75 -20.77 13.03
N GLY A 138 -1.92 -21.08 11.74
CA GLY A 138 -0.89 -20.83 10.73
C GLY A 138 -0.61 -19.34 10.51
N LYS A 139 -1.65 -18.49 10.54
CA LYS A 139 -1.46 -17.02 10.45
C LYS A 139 -0.72 -16.47 11.68
N LYS A 140 -1.06 -16.94 12.88
CA LYS A 140 -0.36 -16.58 14.12
C LYS A 140 1.09 -17.06 14.11
N SER A 141 1.36 -18.27 13.62
CA SER A 141 2.71 -18.82 13.55
C SER A 141 3.61 -18.06 12.57
N VAL A 142 3.09 -17.68 11.40
CA VAL A 142 3.85 -16.84 10.44
C VAL A 142 4.14 -15.46 11.01
N LEU A 143 3.13 -14.80 11.60
CA LEU A 143 3.33 -13.50 12.26
C LEU A 143 4.29 -13.60 13.44
N SER A 144 4.21 -14.66 14.23
CA SER A 144 5.13 -14.93 15.34
C SER A 144 6.56 -15.16 14.83
N ALA A 145 6.74 -15.94 13.76
CA ALA A 145 8.05 -16.18 13.15
C ALA A 145 8.66 -14.88 12.58
N VAL A 146 7.86 -14.04 11.93
CA VAL A 146 8.30 -12.71 11.49
C VAL A 146 8.64 -11.84 12.70
N ASN A 147 7.83 -11.89 13.75
CA ASN A 147 8.05 -11.10 14.96
C ASN A 147 9.27 -11.55 15.76
N SER A 148 9.63 -12.81 15.73
CA SER A 148 10.82 -13.35 16.42
C SER A 148 12.11 -13.17 15.61
N SER A 149 12.03 -12.92 14.31
CA SER A 149 13.20 -12.75 13.44
C SER A 149 13.55 -11.28 13.27
N THR A 150 14.59 -10.82 13.96
CA THR A 150 15.14 -9.46 13.81
C THR A 150 15.56 -9.17 12.37
N MET A 151 16.09 -10.16 11.66
CA MET A 151 16.50 -10.03 10.26
C MET A 151 15.30 -9.77 9.34
N LEU A 152 14.20 -10.51 9.49
CA LEU A 152 12.98 -10.30 8.71
C LEU A 152 12.32 -8.95 9.03
N LYS A 153 12.29 -8.56 10.30
CA LYS A 153 11.81 -7.23 10.71
C LYS A 153 12.62 -6.11 10.05
N ASN A 154 13.95 -6.18 10.15
CA ASN A 154 14.81 -5.16 9.57
C ASN A 154 14.68 -5.09 8.04
N LEU A 155 14.54 -6.22 7.38
CA LEU A 155 14.29 -6.28 5.94
C LEU A 155 12.94 -5.66 5.57
N MET A 156 11.89 -5.92 6.34
CA MET A 156 10.58 -5.31 6.13
C MET A 156 10.60 -3.80 6.46
N ILE A 157 11.27 -3.39 7.52
CA ILE A 157 11.43 -1.99 7.89
C ILE A 157 12.25 -1.26 6.82
N GLY A 158 13.38 -1.82 6.37
CA GLY A 158 14.19 -1.26 5.30
C GLY A 158 13.40 -1.09 4.00
N TYR A 159 12.61 -2.11 3.63
CA TYR A 159 11.72 -2.02 2.47
C TYR A 159 10.64 -0.95 2.63
N ALA A 160 10.07 -0.80 3.84
CA ALA A 160 9.01 0.16 4.12
C ALA A 160 9.55 1.59 4.22
N SER A 161 10.78 1.78 4.72
CA SER A 161 11.41 3.09 4.88
C SER A 161 12.17 3.57 3.64
N GLY A 162 12.28 2.74 2.60
CA GLY A 162 13.00 3.11 1.37
C GLY A 162 14.53 3.15 1.56
N LEU A 163 15.06 2.36 2.52
CA LEU A 163 16.48 2.16 2.79
C LEU A 163 17.00 0.92 2.07
#